data_a667d462770d5e4ce6a036355e0b21c5
#
_entry.id   a667d462770d5e4ce6a036355e0b21c5
#
_cell.length_a   1.000
_cell.length_b   1.000
_cell.length_c   1.000
_cell.angle_alpha   90.00
_cell.angle_beta   90.00
_cell.angle_gamma   90.00
#
_symmetry.space_group_name_H-M   'P 1'
#
loop_
_entity.id
_entity.type
_entity.pdbx_description
1 polymer ?
#
loop_
_entity_poly.entity_id
_entity_poly.type
_entity_poly.pdbx_seq_one_letter_code
_entity_poly.pdbx_strand_id
1 'polypeptide(L)'
;MVAATATPELDLPIDVRLVQAATRWLTGVAVLAIGAVGLGWVARQPYFALHQIRIEGDVARNSASTIRANAAPRLAGSFFSLDLQRARGAFESVPWVRRAVVRKVWPDRLVVSLEEHRAAALWATDDGNDKLVNSFGEVFEANIGDVEDESLPRLAGPDAASPRMLSLYRRLNPVLARLRAGDIEQLHLSGRGSWRAELEGGAAIELGRGTDNEVLERAERFVRTLPQVTGQYQRPLEYADLRHVDGYAVRLKGVTTQMPAKPAPKNPKR
;
A
#
# COMPACT_ATOMS: atom_id res chain seq x y z
N MET A 1 -68.39 4.05 67.38
CA MET A 1 -67.87 5.12 66.43
C MET A 1 -66.54 5.58 67.01
N VAL A 2 -65.44 5.14 66.51
CA VAL A 2 -64.10 5.58 66.96
C VAL A 2 -63.64 6.58 65.90
N ALA A 3 -63.48 7.83 66.27
CA ALA A 3 -62.98 8.89 65.39
C ALA A 3 -61.46 8.70 65.16
N ALA A 4 -61.08 8.53 63.91
CA ALA A 4 -59.70 8.56 63.55
C ALA A 4 -59.16 9.98 63.69
N THR A 5 -58.30 10.24 64.67
CA THR A 5 -57.54 11.49 64.78
C THR A 5 -56.51 11.56 63.69
N ALA A 6 -56.77 12.44 62.69
CA ALA A 6 -55.78 12.84 61.71
C ALA A 6 -54.64 13.59 62.41
N THR A 7 -53.45 13.06 62.40
CA THR A 7 -52.24 13.78 62.85
C THR A 7 -51.98 14.92 61.90
N PRO A 8 -51.80 16.19 62.35
CA PRO A 8 -51.48 17.28 61.47
C PRO A 8 -50.10 17.07 60.85
N GLU A 9 -50.02 17.02 59.58
CA GLU A 9 -48.73 17.11 58.85
C GLU A 9 -48.14 18.48 59.14
N LEU A 10 -47.12 18.54 59.93
CA LEU A 10 -46.32 19.71 60.19
C LEU A 10 -45.62 20.13 58.90
N ASP A 11 -46.13 21.17 58.25
CA ASP A 11 -45.46 21.78 57.06
C ASP A 11 -44.10 22.30 57.52
N LEU A 12 -43.03 21.59 57.10
CA LEU A 12 -41.64 21.99 57.35
C LEU A 12 -41.31 23.34 56.76
N PRO A 13 -40.65 24.26 57.49
CA PRO A 13 -40.18 25.54 56.97
C PRO A 13 -39.43 25.39 55.66
N ILE A 14 -39.52 26.41 54.78
CA ILE A 14 -38.96 26.36 53.42
C ILE A 14 -37.44 26.11 53.42
N ASP A 15 -36.72 26.67 54.36
CA ASP A 15 -35.29 26.49 54.58
C ASP A 15 -34.92 25.01 54.90
N VAL A 16 -35.74 24.32 55.72
CA VAL A 16 -35.55 22.90 56.01
C VAL A 16 -35.79 22.02 54.76
N ARG A 17 -36.80 22.37 53.95
CA ARG A 17 -37.07 21.66 52.69
C ARG A 17 -35.93 21.85 51.66
N LEU A 18 -35.39 23.06 51.59
CA LEU A 18 -34.24 23.37 50.72
C LEU A 18 -32.97 22.60 51.17
N VAL A 19 -32.69 22.59 52.49
CA VAL A 19 -31.55 21.83 53.03
C VAL A 19 -31.72 20.31 52.79
N GLN A 20 -32.92 19.78 52.99
CA GLN A 20 -33.19 18.35 52.72
C GLN A 20 -33.05 18.04 51.21
N ALA A 21 -33.51 18.90 50.30
CA ALA A 21 -33.34 18.75 48.87
C ALA A 21 -31.84 18.77 48.48
N ALA A 22 -31.10 19.77 48.99
CA ALA A 22 -29.66 19.88 48.76
C ALA A 22 -28.89 18.65 49.27
N THR A 23 -29.22 18.16 50.47
CA THR A 23 -28.60 16.98 51.03
C THR A 23 -28.90 15.72 50.20
N ARG A 24 -30.16 15.56 49.75
CA ARG A 24 -30.51 14.43 48.85
C ARG A 24 -29.73 14.48 47.52
N TRP A 25 -29.61 15.67 46.91
CA TRP A 25 -28.80 15.86 45.70
C TRP A 25 -27.32 15.56 45.94
N LEU A 26 -26.75 16.09 47.04
CA LEU A 26 -25.34 15.83 47.40
C LEU A 26 -25.10 14.35 47.70
N THR A 27 -26.00 13.68 48.43
CA THR A 27 -25.91 12.24 48.67
C THR A 27 -26.01 11.46 47.36
N GLY A 28 -26.93 11.82 46.45
CA GLY A 28 -27.09 11.20 45.16
C GLY A 28 -25.80 11.33 44.30
N VAL A 29 -25.23 12.53 44.24
CA VAL A 29 -23.97 12.80 43.53
C VAL A 29 -22.80 12.01 44.15
N ALA A 30 -22.72 11.96 45.49
CA ALA A 30 -21.68 11.21 46.19
C ALA A 30 -21.76 9.71 45.89
N VAL A 31 -22.98 9.12 45.95
CA VAL A 31 -23.18 7.70 45.58
C VAL A 31 -22.81 7.41 44.14
N LEU A 32 -23.19 8.29 43.19
CA LEU A 32 -22.79 8.15 41.79
C LEU A 32 -21.28 8.26 41.62
N ALA A 33 -20.63 9.20 42.31
CA ALA A 33 -19.17 9.36 42.24
C ALA A 33 -18.43 8.12 42.81
N ILE A 34 -18.86 7.60 43.96
CA ILE A 34 -18.32 6.37 44.56
C ILE A 34 -18.53 5.17 43.60
N GLY A 35 -19.74 5.05 43.04
CA GLY A 35 -20.04 4.02 42.04
C GLY A 35 -19.15 4.09 40.81
N ALA A 36 -18.93 5.29 40.26
CA ALA A 36 -18.06 5.52 39.10
C ALA A 36 -16.58 5.18 39.41
N VAL A 37 -16.08 5.59 40.58
CA VAL A 37 -14.73 5.25 41.04
C VAL A 37 -14.58 3.74 41.24
N GLY A 38 -15.57 3.10 41.90
CA GLY A 38 -15.57 1.65 42.09
C GLY A 38 -15.59 0.87 40.78
N LEU A 39 -16.44 1.28 39.83
CA LEU A 39 -16.49 0.69 38.48
C LEU A 39 -15.17 0.88 37.71
N GLY A 40 -14.58 2.09 37.79
CA GLY A 40 -13.28 2.40 37.21
C GLY A 40 -12.15 1.56 37.84
N TRP A 41 -12.20 1.33 39.13
CA TRP A 41 -11.24 0.46 39.82
C TRP A 41 -11.38 -1.00 39.40
N VAL A 42 -12.61 -1.54 39.31
CA VAL A 42 -12.88 -2.90 38.80
C VAL A 42 -12.39 -3.04 37.33
N ALA A 43 -12.67 -2.06 36.48
CA ALA A 43 -12.24 -2.09 35.10
C ALA A 43 -10.69 -2.08 34.89
N ARG A 44 -9.95 -1.64 35.93
CA ARG A 44 -8.47 -1.65 35.96
C ARG A 44 -7.87 -2.89 36.62
N GLN A 45 -8.70 -3.81 37.11
CA GLN A 45 -8.19 -5.04 37.73
C GLN A 45 -7.42 -5.88 36.73
N PRO A 46 -6.34 -6.58 37.12
CA PRO A 46 -5.53 -7.43 36.26
C PRO A 46 -6.33 -8.55 35.58
N TYR A 47 -7.50 -8.91 36.13
CA TYR A 47 -8.43 -9.87 35.53
C TYR A 47 -8.88 -9.45 34.08
N PHE A 48 -9.00 -8.14 33.83
CA PHE A 48 -9.34 -7.60 32.53
C PHE A 48 -8.12 -7.13 31.71
N ALA A 49 -6.90 -7.48 32.12
CA ALA A 49 -5.73 -7.30 31.30
C ALA A 49 -5.82 -8.21 30.08
N LEU A 50 -5.31 -7.72 28.93
CA LEU A 50 -5.26 -8.52 27.71
C LEU A 50 -4.18 -9.60 27.84
N HIS A 51 -4.60 -10.86 27.94
CA HIS A 51 -3.70 -12.00 28.11
C HIS A 51 -3.46 -12.75 26.79
N GLN A 52 -4.40 -12.69 25.85
CA GLN A 52 -4.31 -13.46 24.62
C GLN A 52 -4.48 -12.58 23.38
N ILE A 53 -3.48 -12.64 22.49
CA ILE A 53 -3.55 -12.06 21.17
C ILE A 53 -3.59 -13.22 20.17
N ARG A 54 -4.72 -13.39 19.49
CA ARG A 54 -4.89 -14.37 18.42
C ARG A 54 -4.75 -13.67 17.10
N ILE A 55 -3.78 -14.12 16.31
CA ILE A 55 -3.54 -13.62 14.96
C ILE A 55 -4.19 -14.61 13.99
N GLU A 56 -5.00 -14.09 13.07
CA GLU A 56 -5.71 -14.83 12.03
C GLU A 56 -5.41 -14.16 10.68
N GLY A 57 -5.52 -14.91 9.57
CA GLY A 57 -5.35 -14.40 8.22
C GLY A 57 -4.10 -14.89 7.51
N ASP A 58 -3.78 -14.25 6.40
CA ASP A 58 -2.63 -14.60 5.55
C ASP A 58 -1.36 -13.96 6.13
N VAL A 59 -0.51 -14.80 6.74
CA VAL A 59 0.76 -14.39 7.38
C VAL A 59 1.88 -15.29 6.86
N ALA A 60 2.15 -15.18 5.55
CA ALA A 60 3.14 -16.02 4.89
C ALA A 60 4.58 -15.50 5.12
N ARG A 61 4.77 -14.18 5.18
CA ARG A 61 6.10 -13.55 5.31
C ARG A 61 6.49 -13.19 6.74
N ASN A 62 5.52 -12.97 7.60
CA ASN A 62 5.75 -12.69 9.01
C ASN A 62 5.27 -13.85 9.88
N SER A 63 6.11 -14.32 10.81
CA SER A 63 5.61 -15.25 11.81
C SER A 63 4.68 -14.54 12.81
N ALA A 64 3.66 -15.23 13.30
CA ALA A 64 2.77 -14.70 14.33
C ALA A 64 3.52 -14.24 15.59
N SER A 65 4.68 -14.83 15.88
CA SER A 65 5.57 -14.43 16.97
C SER A 65 6.25 -13.08 16.69
N THR A 66 6.74 -12.86 15.48
CA THR A 66 7.36 -11.60 15.08
C THR A 66 6.36 -10.44 15.11
N ILE A 67 5.16 -10.66 14.56
CA ILE A 67 4.08 -9.66 14.58
C ILE A 67 3.72 -9.32 16.03
N ARG A 68 3.55 -10.33 16.88
CA ARG A 68 3.24 -10.13 18.30
C ARG A 68 4.35 -9.36 19.01
N ALA A 69 5.61 -9.71 18.80
CA ALA A 69 6.75 -9.03 19.42
C ALA A 69 6.84 -7.55 19.05
N ASN A 70 6.54 -7.20 17.79
CA ASN A 70 6.58 -5.81 17.32
C ASN A 70 5.35 -4.99 17.75
N ALA A 71 4.17 -5.60 17.78
CA ALA A 71 2.92 -4.91 18.11
C ALA A 71 2.65 -4.86 19.63
N ALA A 72 2.99 -5.92 20.38
CA ALA A 72 2.64 -6.03 21.81
C ALA A 72 3.12 -4.85 22.68
N PRO A 73 4.34 -4.31 22.52
CA PRO A 73 4.79 -3.17 23.31
C PRO A 73 3.95 -1.90 23.13
N ARG A 74 3.24 -1.80 22.01
CA ARG A 74 2.37 -0.66 21.66
C ARG A 74 0.92 -0.86 22.10
N LEU A 75 0.58 -2.06 22.58
CA LEU A 75 -0.75 -2.43 23.05
C LEU A 75 -0.85 -2.21 24.56
N ALA A 76 -0.86 -0.94 25.00
CA ALA A 76 -1.01 -0.60 26.40
C ALA A 76 -2.51 -0.51 26.79
N GLY A 77 -2.90 -1.14 27.90
CA GLY A 77 -4.23 -1.01 28.47
C GLY A 77 -4.90 -2.33 28.84
N SER A 78 -6.07 -2.20 29.48
CA SER A 78 -6.98 -3.31 29.77
C SER A 78 -7.96 -3.51 28.61
N PHE A 79 -8.75 -4.58 28.68
CA PHE A 79 -9.83 -4.84 27.72
C PHE A 79 -10.75 -3.62 27.48
N PHE A 80 -11.04 -2.85 28.55
CA PHE A 80 -11.92 -1.67 28.46
C PHE A 80 -11.19 -0.43 27.95
N SER A 81 -9.94 -0.21 28.35
CA SER A 81 -9.18 1.01 28.06
C SER A 81 -8.36 0.94 26.76
N LEU A 82 -8.19 -0.26 26.16
CA LEU A 82 -7.44 -0.41 24.89
C LEU A 82 -8.13 0.35 23.78
N ASP A 83 -7.38 1.25 23.15
CA ASP A 83 -7.77 1.94 21.91
C ASP A 83 -7.54 1.02 20.70
N LEU A 84 -8.63 0.62 20.04
CA LEU A 84 -8.57 -0.27 18.86
C LEU A 84 -7.92 0.38 17.66
N GLN A 85 -8.00 1.70 17.51
CA GLN A 85 -7.36 2.41 16.39
C GLN A 85 -5.84 2.44 16.56
N ARG A 86 -5.37 2.70 17.79
CA ARG A 86 -3.94 2.60 18.10
C ARG A 86 -3.43 1.18 17.96
N ALA A 87 -4.21 0.20 18.41
CA ALA A 87 -3.85 -1.21 18.24
C ALA A 87 -3.75 -1.58 16.76
N ARG A 88 -4.73 -1.18 15.94
CA ARG A 88 -4.69 -1.36 14.50
C ARG A 88 -3.42 -0.77 13.88
N GLY A 89 -3.13 0.52 14.16
CA GLY A 89 -1.92 1.17 13.65
C GLY A 89 -0.63 0.49 14.08
N ALA A 90 -0.60 -0.10 15.30
CA ALA A 90 0.56 -0.86 15.77
C ALA A 90 0.79 -2.14 14.95
N PHE A 91 -0.25 -2.83 14.50
CA PHE A 91 -0.13 -3.98 13.61
C PHE A 91 0.19 -3.56 12.17
N GLU A 92 -0.44 -2.50 11.67
CA GLU A 92 -0.19 -1.98 10.31
C GLU A 92 1.20 -1.32 10.14
N SER A 93 1.90 -1.02 11.24
CA SER A 93 3.29 -0.56 11.18
C SER A 93 4.32 -1.70 11.06
N VAL A 94 3.89 -2.95 11.11
CA VAL A 94 4.77 -4.10 10.89
C VAL A 94 4.99 -4.27 9.37
N PRO A 95 6.24 -4.39 8.90
CA PRO A 95 6.50 -4.63 7.47
C PRO A 95 5.68 -5.80 6.93
N TRP A 96 5.27 -5.71 5.70
CA TRP A 96 4.39 -6.67 5.00
C TRP A 96 2.93 -6.66 5.44
N VAL A 97 2.55 -6.06 6.56
CA VAL A 97 1.14 -5.96 6.96
C VAL A 97 0.46 -4.81 6.21
N ARG A 98 -0.45 -5.15 5.30
CA ARG A 98 -1.24 -4.18 4.54
C ARG A 98 -2.40 -3.61 5.34
N ARG A 99 -3.11 -4.49 6.03
CA ARG A 99 -4.31 -4.13 6.79
C ARG A 99 -4.46 -5.02 8.01
N ALA A 100 -4.88 -4.41 9.11
CA ALA A 100 -5.23 -5.11 10.33
C ALA A 100 -6.67 -4.81 10.74
N VAL A 101 -7.45 -5.83 11.03
CA VAL A 101 -8.77 -5.72 11.65
C VAL A 101 -8.67 -6.25 13.06
N VAL A 102 -8.79 -5.34 14.04
CA VAL A 102 -8.64 -5.66 15.46
C VAL A 102 -10.00 -5.67 16.14
N ARG A 103 -10.32 -6.76 16.83
CA ARG A 103 -11.56 -6.90 17.59
C ARG A 103 -11.30 -7.45 18.98
N LYS A 104 -12.02 -6.92 19.96
CA LYS A 104 -12.01 -7.42 21.32
C LYS A 104 -12.97 -8.61 21.45
N VAL A 105 -12.52 -9.67 22.09
CA VAL A 105 -13.33 -10.84 22.43
C VAL A 105 -13.28 -11.01 23.95
N TRP A 106 -14.45 -10.86 24.56
CA TRP A 106 -14.58 -10.95 26.01
C TRP A 106 -14.10 -12.31 26.55
N PRO A 107 -13.47 -12.40 27.75
CA PRO A 107 -13.20 -11.28 28.68
C PRO A 107 -11.84 -10.58 28.48
N ASP A 108 -10.83 -11.20 27.83
CA ASP A 108 -9.42 -10.80 27.89
C ASP A 108 -8.65 -11.01 26.56
N ARG A 109 -9.37 -11.26 25.45
CA ARG A 109 -8.76 -11.62 24.16
C ARG A 109 -8.84 -10.48 23.16
N LEU A 110 -7.75 -10.40 22.37
CA LEU A 110 -7.69 -9.60 21.17
C LEU A 110 -7.58 -10.54 19.97
N VAL A 111 -8.48 -10.43 19.02
CA VAL A 111 -8.41 -11.15 17.74
C VAL A 111 -8.03 -10.15 16.66
N VAL A 112 -6.97 -10.46 15.94
CA VAL A 112 -6.40 -9.60 14.90
C VAL A 112 -6.37 -10.40 13.60
N SER A 113 -7.21 -9.98 12.65
CA SER A 113 -7.17 -10.51 11.28
C SER A 113 -6.24 -9.64 10.44
N LEU A 114 -5.22 -10.23 9.85
CA LEU A 114 -4.20 -9.56 9.06
C LEU A 114 -4.33 -9.91 7.58
N GLU A 115 -4.05 -8.92 6.75
CA GLU A 115 -3.86 -9.05 5.31
C GLU A 115 -2.46 -8.57 5.00
N GLU A 116 -1.63 -9.42 4.35
CA GLU A 116 -0.28 -9.07 3.95
C GLU A 116 -0.24 -8.42 2.56
N HIS A 117 0.77 -7.59 2.34
CA HIS A 117 1.13 -7.12 1.00
C HIS A 117 1.63 -8.30 0.16
N ARG A 118 1.21 -8.34 -1.10
CA ARG A 118 1.78 -9.23 -2.12
C ARG A 118 2.56 -8.37 -3.09
N ALA A 119 3.88 -8.51 -3.09
CA ALA A 119 4.74 -7.77 -3.99
C ALA A 119 4.37 -8.08 -5.46
N ALA A 120 4.36 -7.06 -6.29
CA ALA A 120 4.04 -7.15 -7.71
C ALA A 120 5.02 -6.36 -8.58
N ALA A 121 5.77 -5.43 -7.99
CA ALA A 121 6.83 -4.67 -8.65
C ALA A 121 7.76 -4.02 -7.61
N LEU A 122 8.94 -3.59 -8.05
CA LEU A 122 9.80 -2.67 -7.35
C LEU A 122 9.43 -1.23 -7.73
N TRP A 123 9.49 -0.31 -6.79
CA TRP A 123 9.32 1.12 -7.01
C TRP A 123 10.66 1.80 -6.90
N ALA A 124 11.20 2.24 -8.04
CA ALA A 124 12.46 2.96 -8.08
C ALA A 124 12.31 4.37 -7.48
N THR A 125 13.20 4.71 -6.57
CA THR A 125 13.30 6.03 -5.97
C THR A 125 14.61 6.70 -6.39
N ASP A 126 14.63 8.04 -6.41
CA ASP A 126 15.80 8.82 -6.85
C ASP A 126 16.98 8.69 -5.88
N ASP A 127 16.73 8.33 -4.61
CA ASP A 127 17.75 8.15 -3.56
C ASP A 127 18.36 6.73 -3.56
N GLY A 128 17.91 5.85 -4.44
CA GLY A 128 18.37 4.46 -4.54
C GLY A 128 17.80 3.52 -3.49
N ASN A 129 16.93 4.00 -2.60
CA ASN A 129 16.21 3.18 -1.63
C ASN A 129 14.89 2.69 -2.23
N ASP A 130 14.97 1.74 -3.13
CA ASP A 130 13.79 1.20 -3.79
C ASP A 130 12.78 0.69 -2.75
N LYS A 131 11.49 0.87 -3.07
CA LYS A 131 10.37 0.38 -2.29
C LYS A 131 9.68 -0.77 -3.04
N LEU A 132 8.65 -1.31 -2.46
CA LEU A 132 7.84 -2.35 -3.08
C LEU A 132 6.47 -1.80 -3.49
N VAL A 133 5.91 -2.37 -4.55
CA VAL A 133 4.54 -2.12 -4.99
C VAL A 133 3.76 -3.41 -4.82
N ASN A 134 2.62 -3.36 -4.14
CA ASN A 134 1.78 -4.52 -3.97
C ASN A 134 0.86 -4.77 -5.18
N SER A 135 0.12 -5.87 -5.16
CA SER A 135 -0.81 -6.26 -6.22
C SER A 135 -1.94 -5.25 -6.48
N PHE A 136 -2.18 -4.31 -5.57
CA PHE A 136 -3.16 -3.22 -5.70
C PHE A 136 -2.54 -1.92 -6.24
N GLY A 137 -1.21 -1.89 -6.39
CA GLY A 137 -0.49 -0.70 -6.83
C GLY A 137 -0.10 0.25 -5.68
N GLU A 138 -0.27 -0.15 -4.43
CA GLU A 138 0.14 0.64 -3.27
C GLU A 138 1.64 0.47 -3.03
N VAL A 139 2.35 1.58 -2.86
CA VAL A 139 3.79 1.57 -2.51
C VAL A 139 3.92 1.33 -1.01
N PHE A 140 4.79 0.42 -0.61
CA PHE A 140 5.06 0.11 0.79
C PHE A 140 6.56 -0.16 1.04
N GLU A 141 6.96 -0.06 2.29
CA GLU A 141 8.35 -0.28 2.71
C GLU A 141 8.49 -1.65 3.37
N ALA A 142 9.36 -2.48 2.81
CA ALA A 142 9.79 -3.74 3.40
C ALA A 142 11.20 -4.08 2.90
N ASN A 143 11.79 -5.13 3.45
CA ASN A 143 13.12 -5.57 3.00
C ASN A 143 13.02 -6.17 1.59
N ILE A 144 13.72 -5.57 0.62
CA ILE A 144 13.76 -6.04 -0.77
C ILE A 144 14.39 -7.44 -0.87
N GLY A 145 15.33 -7.77 0.01
CA GLY A 145 15.91 -9.10 0.07
C GLY A 145 14.89 -10.23 0.26
N ASP A 146 13.72 -9.93 0.81
CA ASP A 146 12.65 -10.92 0.97
C ASP A 146 12.00 -11.34 -0.37
N VAL A 147 12.27 -10.62 -1.46
CA VAL A 147 11.72 -10.84 -2.81
C VAL A 147 12.80 -11.00 -3.90
N GLU A 148 14.07 -11.19 -3.52
CA GLU A 148 15.18 -11.32 -4.48
C GLU A 148 14.98 -12.49 -5.46
N ASP A 149 14.34 -13.56 -5.02
CA ASP A 149 14.04 -14.72 -5.86
C ASP A 149 12.84 -14.49 -6.82
N GLU A 150 12.14 -13.37 -6.68
CA GLU A 150 11.01 -13.02 -7.50
C GLU A 150 11.46 -12.09 -8.65
N SER A 151 11.20 -12.47 -9.90
CA SER A 151 11.46 -11.63 -11.07
C SER A 151 10.44 -10.48 -11.15
N LEU A 152 10.57 -9.48 -10.28
CA LEU A 152 9.66 -8.36 -10.22
C LEU A 152 10.11 -7.23 -11.17
N PRO A 153 9.18 -6.65 -11.96
CA PRO A 153 9.48 -5.48 -12.78
C PRO A 153 9.78 -4.26 -11.92
N ARG A 154 10.59 -3.36 -12.44
CA ARG A 154 10.92 -2.07 -11.82
C ARG A 154 10.04 -0.97 -12.40
N LEU A 155 9.30 -0.27 -11.56
CA LEU A 155 8.47 0.87 -11.94
C LEU A 155 9.13 2.16 -11.46
N ALA A 156 9.23 3.17 -12.33
CA ALA A 156 9.80 4.47 -12.00
C ALA A 156 8.91 5.61 -12.50
N GLY A 157 8.49 6.50 -11.63
CA GLY A 157 7.59 7.59 -12.00
C GLY A 157 7.14 8.45 -10.83
N PRO A 158 6.19 9.36 -11.03
CA PRO A 158 5.61 10.16 -9.95
C PRO A 158 4.93 9.28 -8.89
N ASP A 159 5.08 9.60 -7.61
CA ASP A 159 4.62 8.78 -6.48
C ASP A 159 3.14 8.35 -6.57
N ALA A 160 2.26 9.23 -7.03
CA ALA A 160 0.84 8.92 -7.17
C ALA A 160 0.49 8.03 -8.37
N ALA A 161 1.45 7.74 -9.26
CA ALA A 161 1.21 7.03 -10.51
C ALA A 161 1.31 5.50 -10.38
N SER A 162 1.78 4.98 -9.25
CA SER A 162 2.05 3.55 -9.04
C SER A 162 0.88 2.62 -9.42
N PRO A 163 -0.39 2.87 -9.02
CA PRO A 163 -1.50 1.99 -9.40
C PRO A 163 -1.74 1.97 -10.91
N ARG A 164 -1.64 3.14 -11.56
CA ARG A 164 -1.78 3.28 -13.02
C ARG A 164 -0.63 2.58 -13.75
N MET A 165 0.59 2.75 -13.26
CA MET A 165 1.78 2.14 -13.85
C MET A 165 1.72 0.61 -13.78
N LEU A 166 1.34 0.05 -12.64
CA LEU A 166 1.17 -1.39 -12.48
C LEU A 166 0.06 -1.93 -13.40
N SER A 167 -1.05 -1.20 -13.52
CA SER A 167 -2.15 -1.56 -14.42
C SER A 167 -1.71 -1.58 -15.87
N LEU A 168 -0.98 -0.55 -16.32
CA LEU A 168 -0.46 -0.48 -17.68
C LEU A 168 0.61 -1.54 -17.93
N TYR A 169 1.53 -1.77 -17.00
CA TYR A 169 2.52 -2.85 -17.07
C TYR A 169 1.86 -4.20 -17.35
N ARG A 170 0.84 -4.57 -16.59
CA ARG A 170 0.12 -5.84 -16.75
C ARG A 170 -0.51 -6.02 -18.13
N ARG A 171 -0.85 -4.92 -18.81
CA ARG A 171 -1.41 -4.92 -20.16
C ARG A 171 -0.32 -4.89 -21.24
N LEU A 172 0.76 -4.15 -21.01
CA LEU A 172 1.86 -4.00 -21.96
C LEU A 172 2.78 -5.22 -22.01
N ASN A 173 3.08 -5.82 -20.85
CA ASN A 173 4.03 -6.92 -20.79
C ASN A 173 3.68 -8.07 -21.74
N PRO A 174 2.45 -8.61 -21.78
CA PRO A 174 2.10 -9.68 -22.70
C PRO A 174 2.11 -9.25 -24.18
N VAL A 175 2.04 -7.96 -24.46
CA VAL A 175 2.16 -7.44 -25.84
C VAL A 175 3.62 -7.40 -26.26
N LEU A 176 4.50 -6.79 -25.43
CA LEU A 176 5.91 -6.62 -25.76
C LEU A 176 6.71 -7.94 -25.66
N ALA A 177 6.31 -8.88 -24.82
CA ALA A 177 6.91 -10.21 -24.75
C ALA A 177 6.90 -10.96 -26.10
N ARG A 178 5.95 -10.63 -26.99
CA ARG A 178 5.89 -11.18 -28.36
C ARG A 178 7.10 -10.80 -29.23
N LEU A 179 7.84 -9.78 -28.84
CA LEU A 179 9.09 -9.36 -29.53
C LEU A 179 10.25 -10.34 -29.32
N ARG A 180 10.10 -11.35 -28.44
CA ARG A 180 11.13 -12.30 -28.05
C ARG A 180 12.40 -11.63 -27.48
N ALA A 181 12.24 -10.44 -26.91
CA ALA A 181 13.30 -9.67 -26.26
C ALA A 181 13.20 -9.75 -24.72
N GLY A 182 12.43 -10.68 -24.18
CA GLY A 182 12.13 -10.85 -22.77
C GLY A 182 10.94 -10.01 -22.32
N ASP A 183 10.63 -10.11 -21.04
CA ASP A 183 9.59 -9.33 -20.39
C ASP A 183 10.05 -7.88 -20.14
N ILE A 184 9.14 -7.02 -19.71
CA ILE A 184 9.48 -5.66 -19.31
C ILE A 184 10.20 -5.73 -17.97
N GLU A 185 11.50 -5.44 -17.98
CA GLU A 185 12.34 -5.31 -16.80
C GLU A 185 12.04 -3.99 -16.06
N GLN A 186 11.96 -2.88 -16.83
CA GLN A 186 11.66 -1.56 -16.27
C GLN A 186 10.61 -0.82 -17.08
N LEU A 187 9.64 -0.21 -16.39
CA LEU A 187 8.67 0.71 -16.97
C LEU A 187 8.79 2.08 -16.30
N HIS A 188 9.04 3.10 -17.09
CA HIS A 188 9.23 4.47 -16.64
C HIS A 188 8.13 5.39 -17.14
N LEU A 189 7.59 6.22 -16.24
CA LEU A 189 6.69 7.32 -16.56
C LEU A 189 7.36 8.65 -16.17
N SER A 190 7.73 9.45 -17.16
CA SER A 190 8.29 10.77 -16.88
C SER A 190 7.26 11.71 -16.25
N GLY A 191 7.73 12.73 -15.51
CA GLY A 191 6.86 13.79 -14.96
C GLY A 191 6.06 14.56 -16.01
N ARG A 192 6.42 14.43 -17.32
CA ARG A 192 5.69 15.02 -18.45
C ARG A 192 4.71 14.03 -19.10
N GLY A 193 4.50 12.86 -18.52
CA GLY A 193 3.55 11.85 -18.98
C GLY A 193 4.04 11.00 -20.17
N SER A 194 5.34 10.91 -20.41
CA SER A 194 5.91 10.04 -21.45
C SER A 194 6.31 8.70 -20.85
N TRP A 195 5.94 7.63 -21.55
CA TRP A 195 6.23 6.26 -21.18
C TRP A 195 7.46 5.72 -21.92
N ARG A 196 8.27 4.95 -21.19
CA ARG A 196 9.40 4.19 -21.71
C ARG A 196 9.43 2.82 -21.07
N ALA A 197 9.66 1.78 -21.86
CA ALA A 197 9.86 0.41 -21.40
C ALA A 197 11.28 -0.05 -21.74
N GLU A 198 11.91 -0.77 -20.81
CA GLU A 198 13.17 -1.49 -21.03
C GLU A 198 12.89 -2.98 -20.83
N LEU A 199 13.33 -3.78 -21.79
CA LEU A 199 13.12 -5.23 -21.80
C LEU A 199 14.36 -5.95 -21.28
N GLU A 200 14.20 -7.14 -20.70
CA GLU A 200 15.29 -7.98 -20.17
C GLU A 200 16.42 -8.20 -21.18
N GLY A 201 16.11 -8.25 -22.48
CA GLY A 201 17.11 -8.32 -23.57
C GLY A 201 17.88 -7.02 -23.81
N GLY A 202 17.67 -5.98 -22.99
CA GLY A 202 18.31 -4.68 -23.07
C GLY A 202 17.75 -3.76 -24.17
N ALA A 203 16.59 -4.09 -24.74
CA ALA A 203 15.94 -3.22 -25.72
C ALA A 203 15.15 -2.11 -25.03
N ALA A 204 15.36 -0.85 -25.43
CA ALA A 204 14.61 0.29 -24.91
C ALA A 204 13.54 0.75 -25.93
N ILE A 205 12.31 0.97 -25.43
CA ILE A 205 11.16 1.35 -26.26
C ILE A 205 10.55 2.64 -25.74
N GLU A 206 10.65 3.72 -26.49
CA GLU A 206 9.97 4.99 -26.23
C GLU A 206 8.51 4.90 -26.70
N LEU A 207 7.61 4.69 -25.75
CA LEU A 207 6.18 4.56 -26.04
C LEU A 207 5.47 5.92 -26.21
N GLY A 208 6.06 6.99 -25.66
CA GLY A 208 5.55 8.36 -25.77
C GLY A 208 4.39 8.66 -24.82
N ARG A 209 3.72 9.79 -25.08
CA ARG A 209 2.60 10.30 -24.27
C ARG A 209 1.27 9.76 -24.77
N GLY A 210 0.24 9.87 -23.92
CA GLY A 210 -1.15 9.55 -24.24
C GLY A 210 -1.86 8.84 -23.12
N THR A 211 -3.09 8.47 -23.41
CA THR A 211 -3.87 7.58 -22.55
C THR A 211 -3.27 6.18 -22.56
N ASP A 212 -3.59 5.37 -21.55
CA ASP A 212 -3.09 4.00 -21.45
C ASP A 212 -3.50 3.15 -22.67
N ASN A 213 -4.66 3.42 -23.25
CA ASN A 213 -5.13 2.74 -24.46
C ASN A 213 -4.32 3.15 -25.71
N GLU A 214 -4.05 4.45 -25.89
CA GLU A 214 -3.23 4.92 -27.01
C GLU A 214 -1.81 4.36 -26.93
N VAL A 215 -1.24 4.26 -25.74
CA VAL A 215 0.08 3.65 -25.53
C VAL A 215 0.06 2.17 -25.89
N LEU A 216 -0.97 1.45 -25.45
CA LEU A 216 -1.15 0.04 -25.75
C LEU A 216 -1.34 -0.21 -27.26
N GLU A 217 -2.21 0.56 -27.92
CA GLU A 217 -2.45 0.46 -29.36
C GLU A 217 -1.19 0.71 -30.19
N ARG A 218 -0.35 1.67 -29.77
CA ARG A 218 0.96 1.91 -30.41
C ARG A 218 1.89 0.71 -30.24
N ALA A 219 1.95 0.15 -29.04
CA ALA A 219 2.76 -1.04 -28.79
C ALA A 219 2.26 -2.25 -29.60
N GLU A 220 0.97 -2.48 -29.66
CA GLU A 220 0.38 -3.56 -30.47
C GLU A 220 0.66 -3.39 -31.97
N ARG A 221 0.51 -2.18 -32.50
CA ARG A 221 0.85 -1.85 -33.90
C ARG A 221 2.32 -2.14 -34.16
N PHE A 222 3.21 -1.68 -33.28
CA PHE A 222 4.65 -1.91 -33.38
C PHE A 222 4.98 -3.40 -33.42
N VAL A 223 4.49 -4.18 -32.46
CA VAL A 223 4.75 -5.63 -32.38
C VAL A 223 4.26 -6.36 -33.62
N ARG A 224 3.12 -5.97 -34.17
CA ARG A 224 2.53 -6.58 -35.38
C ARG A 224 3.34 -6.27 -36.63
N THR A 225 3.91 -5.06 -36.76
CA THR A 225 4.58 -4.60 -37.97
C THR A 225 6.11 -4.77 -37.96
N LEU A 226 6.73 -4.85 -36.77
CA LEU A 226 8.17 -4.98 -36.63
C LEU A 226 8.78 -6.15 -37.43
N PRO A 227 8.19 -7.37 -37.44
CA PRO A 227 8.75 -8.50 -38.18
C PRO A 227 8.85 -8.23 -39.68
N GLN A 228 7.97 -7.42 -40.27
CA GLN A 228 8.00 -7.05 -41.68
C GLN A 228 9.20 -6.15 -42.01
N VAL A 229 9.62 -5.31 -41.04
CA VAL A 229 10.75 -4.37 -41.22
C VAL A 229 12.08 -5.07 -40.90
N THR A 230 12.12 -5.94 -39.88
CA THR A 230 13.36 -6.52 -39.37
C THR A 230 13.65 -7.93 -39.88
N GLY A 231 12.69 -8.58 -40.54
CA GLY A 231 12.79 -9.98 -40.95
C GLY A 231 14.03 -10.31 -41.81
N GLN A 232 14.51 -9.37 -42.63
CA GLN A 232 15.72 -9.56 -43.45
C GLN A 232 17.04 -9.41 -42.66
N TYR A 233 17.03 -8.76 -41.49
CA TYR A 233 18.25 -8.48 -40.71
C TYR A 233 18.59 -9.55 -39.68
N GLN A 234 17.58 -10.27 -39.18
CA GLN A 234 17.69 -11.30 -38.09
C GLN A 234 18.57 -10.83 -36.93
N ARG A 235 18.47 -9.58 -36.55
CA ARG A 235 19.21 -8.94 -35.48
C ARG A 235 18.27 -8.55 -34.31
N PRO A 236 18.72 -8.67 -33.09
CA PRO A 236 17.89 -8.29 -31.93
C PRO A 236 17.65 -6.77 -31.92
N LEU A 237 16.47 -6.38 -31.43
CA LEU A 237 16.10 -4.99 -31.19
C LEU A 237 17.04 -4.40 -30.13
N GLU A 238 17.49 -3.17 -30.34
CA GLU A 238 18.27 -2.37 -29.39
C GLU A 238 17.44 -1.18 -28.88
N TYR A 239 16.74 -0.52 -29.80
CA TYR A 239 15.95 0.67 -29.49
C TYR A 239 14.77 0.81 -30.46
N ALA A 240 13.64 1.29 -29.93
CA ALA A 240 12.49 1.68 -30.74
C ALA A 240 11.91 3.01 -30.24
N ASP A 241 11.53 3.89 -31.15
CA ASP A 241 10.84 5.14 -30.86
C ASP A 241 9.46 5.14 -31.52
N LEU A 242 8.40 5.02 -30.70
CA LEU A 242 7.00 4.96 -31.13
C LEU A 242 6.27 6.30 -30.97
N ARG A 243 6.99 7.40 -30.73
CA ARG A 243 6.38 8.71 -30.48
C ARG A 243 5.82 9.36 -31.74
N HIS A 244 6.21 8.88 -32.92
CA HIS A 244 5.72 9.38 -34.18
C HIS A 244 4.31 8.87 -34.50
N VAL A 245 3.45 9.76 -35.00
CA VAL A 245 2.03 9.43 -35.25
C VAL A 245 1.88 8.37 -36.33
N ASP A 246 2.67 8.52 -37.43
CA ASP A 246 2.52 7.71 -38.67
C ASP A 246 3.55 6.59 -38.79
N GLY A 247 4.41 6.39 -37.79
CA GLY A 247 5.46 5.38 -37.89
C GLY A 247 6.27 5.23 -36.64
N TYR A 248 7.37 4.52 -36.75
CA TYR A 248 8.32 4.34 -35.65
C TYR A 248 9.75 4.24 -36.23
N ALA A 249 10.74 4.61 -35.43
CA ALA A 249 12.15 4.39 -35.73
C ALA A 249 12.67 3.20 -34.94
N VAL A 250 13.51 2.37 -35.54
CA VAL A 250 14.14 1.23 -34.86
C VAL A 250 15.64 1.22 -35.06
N ARG A 251 16.35 0.74 -34.05
CA ARG A 251 17.77 0.40 -34.13
C ARG A 251 17.93 -1.07 -33.75
N LEU A 252 18.67 -1.80 -34.61
CA LEU A 252 19.01 -3.20 -34.40
C LEU A 252 20.47 -3.32 -33.98
N LYS A 253 20.80 -4.27 -33.11
CA LYS A 253 22.20 -4.50 -32.68
C LYS A 253 23.12 -4.82 -33.85
N GLY A 254 24.15 -3.99 -34.03
CA GLY A 254 25.16 -4.19 -35.08
C GLY A 254 24.73 -3.82 -36.49
N VAL A 255 23.59 -3.14 -36.66
CA VAL A 255 23.19 -2.58 -37.95
C VAL A 255 23.42 -1.07 -37.94
N THR A 256 24.26 -0.57 -38.82
CA THR A 256 24.48 0.87 -39.02
C THR A 256 23.94 1.31 -40.39
N THR A 257 23.24 2.43 -40.42
CA THR A 257 22.77 3.09 -41.65
C THR A 257 23.74 4.14 -42.16
N GLN A 258 24.95 4.25 -41.57
CA GLN A 258 25.95 5.14 -42.10
C GLN A 258 26.39 4.63 -43.47
N MET A 259 26.11 5.40 -44.53
CA MET A 259 26.75 5.18 -45.84
C MET A 259 28.26 5.20 -45.61
N PRO A 260 29.02 4.24 -46.20
CA PRO A 260 30.47 4.32 -46.19
C PRO A 260 30.88 5.68 -46.76
N ALA A 261 31.73 6.39 -46.03
CA ALA A 261 32.23 7.68 -46.47
C ALA A 261 32.78 7.53 -47.89
N LYS A 262 32.29 8.36 -48.81
CA LYS A 262 32.76 8.39 -50.19
C LYS A 262 34.29 8.57 -50.14
N PRO A 263 35.10 7.69 -50.80
CA PRO A 263 36.54 7.82 -50.75
C PRO A 263 36.95 9.21 -51.23
N ALA A 264 37.80 9.89 -50.48
CA ALA A 264 38.31 11.19 -50.85
C ALA A 264 38.97 11.12 -52.24
N PRO A 265 38.76 12.11 -53.11
CA PRO A 265 39.38 12.12 -54.44
C PRO A 265 40.88 12.08 -54.23
N LYS A 266 41.55 11.07 -54.86
CA LYS A 266 43.03 11.01 -54.95
C LYS A 266 43.51 12.21 -55.68
N ASN A 267 44.18 13.14 -55.04
CA ASN A 267 44.86 14.25 -55.66
C ASN A 267 45.94 13.70 -56.59
N PRO A 268 45.95 14.00 -57.88
CA PRO A 268 47.05 13.59 -58.78
C PRO A 268 48.28 14.39 -58.37
N LYS A 269 49.32 13.68 -57.93
CA LYS A 269 50.64 14.29 -57.72
C LYS A 269 51.12 14.93 -59.04
N ARG A 270 51.43 16.21 -59.02
CA ARG A 270 52.30 16.91 -59.98
C ARG A 270 53.74 16.45 -59.81
#